data_5232f473937c0eb47fbe4995456fdfa4
#
_entry.id   5232f473937c0eb47fbe4995456fdfa4
#
_cell.length_a   1.000
_cell.length_b   1.000
_cell.length_c   1.000
_cell.angle_alpha   90.00
_cell.angle_beta   90.00
_cell.angle_gamma   90.00
#
_symmetry.space_group_name_H-M   'P 1'
#
loop_
_entity.id
_entity.type
_entity.pdbx_description
1 polymer ?
#
loop_
_entity_poly.entity_id
_entity_poly.type
_entity_poly.pdbx_seq_one_letter_code
_entity_poly.pdbx_strand_id
1 'polypeptide(L)'
;SPSIPSGGRLATGRVIDAKGLVVAQMALSIILLVSAGLFLRNLKAATAADKGFASDHLLVAQMDPSLQGYTRARTEEFYRSLMERLRAMPAVREVGLGSTIPLSLSENDTHAEIPGYVPAANENMGVQLNTVSPGYFAAMGIPVKGRAFEAQDDSAGRRVIVVNQRFVDHFFGGKDPIGKVVKSRGGEHTVIGVVPTGKYQRLGEAPTAFMYFAQAQHWDAGMAIHIRTTNDPTALIPALRAEVAALDAAIPLSTVQSMEKQLGIALLPARLIGAVLGIFGLLGLVLAAIGTYGVMAYSVAQRTREIGIRMAIGAAPGDVVRLVMRQGMSLVGIGIVIGLAGAFGASRVIRGVLYGGGENDLLTFAAVPVVLAAVAMLAIWIPARRAAAMDPLVALRQE
;
A
#
# COMPACT_ATOMS: atom_id res chain seq x y z
N SER A 1 30.93 -64.78 -8.71
CA SER A 1 30.66 -63.48 -9.41
C SER A 1 30.58 -62.40 -8.41
N PRO A 2 31.47 -61.39 -8.39
CA PRO A 2 31.28 -60.19 -7.51
C PRO A 2 30.42 -59.17 -8.23
N SER A 3 29.34 -58.78 -7.58
CA SER A 3 28.45 -57.68 -7.97
C SER A 3 29.15 -56.35 -7.81
N ILE A 4 29.27 -55.60 -8.90
CA ILE A 4 29.80 -54.21 -8.93
C ILE A 4 28.78 -53.30 -8.24
N PRO A 5 29.17 -52.45 -7.27
CA PRO A 5 28.23 -51.55 -6.60
C PRO A 5 27.86 -50.38 -7.50
N SER A 6 26.54 -50.12 -7.59
CA SER A 6 25.87 -49.05 -8.35
C SER A 6 26.06 -47.64 -7.74
N GLY A 7 27.30 -47.23 -7.43
CA GLY A 7 27.61 -45.92 -6.84
C GLY A 7 27.36 -44.70 -7.76
N GLY A 8 27.36 -44.91 -9.08
CA GLY A 8 27.26 -43.80 -10.05
C GLY A 8 25.87 -43.17 -10.17
N ARG A 9 24.78 -43.94 -9.96
CA ARG A 9 23.40 -43.39 -10.08
C ARG A 9 22.98 -42.52 -8.90
N LEU A 10 23.47 -42.80 -7.69
CA LEU A 10 23.16 -42.03 -6.50
C LEU A 10 23.87 -40.64 -6.48
N ALA A 11 25.09 -40.56 -7.02
CA ALA A 11 25.82 -39.28 -7.11
C ALA A 11 25.19 -38.34 -8.16
N THR A 12 24.75 -38.90 -9.31
CA THR A 12 24.13 -38.12 -10.38
C THR A 12 22.77 -37.56 -9.94
N GLY A 13 21.97 -38.32 -9.19
CA GLY A 13 20.68 -37.85 -8.62
C GLY A 13 20.86 -36.66 -7.69
N ARG A 14 21.80 -36.71 -6.74
CA ARG A 14 22.08 -35.61 -5.80
C ARG A 14 22.56 -34.32 -6.48
N VAL A 15 23.29 -34.40 -7.58
CA VAL A 15 23.72 -33.19 -8.33
C VAL A 15 22.58 -32.57 -9.10
N ILE A 16 21.66 -33.35 -9.64
CA ILE A 16 20.45 -32.85 -10.32
C ILE A 16 19.54 -32.16 -9.30
N ASP A 17 19.35 -32.74 -8.12
CA ASP A 17 18.55 -32.16 -7.03
C ASP A 17 19.15 -30.84 -6.54
N ALA A 18 20.48 -30.75 -6.38
CA ALA A 18 21.15 -29.53 -5.96
C ALA A 18 21.03 -28.37 -6.98
N LYS A 19 21.11 -28.69 -8.28
CA LYS A 19 20.91 -27.71 -9.36
C LYS A 19 19.46 -27.22 -9.41
N GLY A 20 18.48 -28.13 -9.25
CA GLY A 20 17.07 -27.82 -9.18
C GLY A 20 16.75 -26.89 -7.99
N LEU A 21 17.36 -27.16 -6.84
CA LEU A 21 17.23 -26.33 -5.65
C LEU A 21 17.74 -24.90 -5.87
N VAL A 22 18.90 -24.73 -6.50
CA VAL A 22 19.44 -23.38 -6.83
C VAL A 22 18.51 -22.62 -7.77
N VAL A 23 17.98 -23.28 -8.81
CA VAL A 23 17.01 -22.66 -9.73
C VAL A 23 15.75 -22.23 -8.98
N ALA A 24 15.22 -23.07 -8.10
CA ALA A 24 14.04 -22.74 -7.29
C ALA A 24 14.31 -21.57 -6.33
N GLN A 25 15.49 -21.54 -5.68
CA GLN A 25 15.89 -20.42 -4.81
C GLN A 25 16.02 -19.11 -5.60
N MET A 26 16.63 -19.13 -6.79
CA MET A 26 16.74 -17.97 -7.67
C MET A 26 15.36 -17.46 -8.08
N ALA A 27 14.48 -18.37 -8.51
CA ALA A 27 13.13 -18.01 -8.91
C ALA A 27 12.33 -17.39 -7.76
N LEU A 28 12.38 -18.00 -6.56
CA LEU A 28 11.70 -17.48 -5.37
C LEU A 28 12.25 -16.12 -4.96
N SER A 29 13.57 -15.93 -4.99
CA SER A 29 14.21 -14.65 -4.67
C SER A 29 13.75 -13.54 -5.61
N ILE A 30 13.62 -13.81 -6.92
CA ILE A 30 13.09 -12.85 -7.89
C ILE A 30 11.63 -12.51 -7.58
N ILE A 31 10.79 -13.51 -7.34
CA ILE A 31 9.37 -13.28 -7.03
C ILE A 31 9.25 -12.36 -5.81
N LEU A 32 10.00 -12.63 -4.74
CA LEU A 32 9.95 -11.84 -3.50
C LEU A 32 10.51 -10.42 -3.70
N LEU A 33 11.67 -10.27 -4.34
CA LEU A 33 12.30 -8.98 -4.55
C LEU A 33 11.50 -8.09 -5.52
N VAL A 34 10.98 -8.66 -6.62
CA VAL A 34 10.10 -7.92 -7.54
C VAL A 34 8.82 -7.51 -6.82
N SER A 35 8.20 -8.42 -6.06
CA SER A 35 7.00 -8.11 -5.28
C SER A 35 7.26 -7.00 -4.26
N ALA A 36 8.39 -7.04 -3.53
CA ALA A 36 8.79 -5.99 -2.60
C ALA A 36 9.01 -4.65 -3.31
N GLY A 37 9.71 -4.64 -4.44
CA GLY A 37 9.97 -3.43 -5.23
C GLY A 37 8.70 -2.79 -5.77
N LEU A 38 7.80 -3.59 -6.35
CA LEU A 38 6.49 -3.14 -6.80
C LEU A 38 5.67 -2.58 -5.64
N PHE A 39 5.71 -3.25 -4.50
CA PHE A 39 4.97 -2.84 -3.31
C PHE A 39 5.44 -1.47 -2.78
N LEU A 40 6.75 -1.29 -2.60
CA LEU A 40 7.33 -0.03 -2.13
C LEU A 40 7.06 1.13 -3.09
N ARG A 41 7.11 0.86 -4.39
CA ARG A 41 6.83 1.87 -5.41
C ARG A 41 5.37 2.28 -5.44
N ASN A 42 4.45 1.30 -5.36
CA ASN A 42 3.02 1.57 -5.24
C ASN A 42 2.69 2.34 -3.96
N LEU A 43 3.35 2.02 -2.85
CA LEU A 43 3.22 2.75 -1.60
C LEU A 43 3.66 4.22 -1.76
N LYS A 44 4.79 4.45 -2.43
CA LYS A 44 5.27 5.81 -2.74
C LYS A 44 4.29 6.57 -3.65
N ALA A 45 3.77 5.91 -4.68
CA ALA A 45 2.76 6.50 -5.56
C ALA A 45 1.47 6.83 -4.82
N ALA A 46 0.99 5.93 -3.95
CA ALA A 46 -0.20 6.16 -3.13
C ALA A 46 -0.04 7.33 -2.15
N THR A 47 1.16 7.51 -1.56
CA THR A 47 1.43 8.65 -0.68
C THR A 47 1.53 9.97 -1.41
N ALA A 48 1.96 9.96 -2.68
CA ALA A 48 2.06 11.14 -3.53
C ALA A 48 0.75 11.49 -4.25
N ALA A 49 -0.21 10.56 -4.31
CA ALA A 49 -1.50 10.78 -4.96
C ALA A 49 -2.31 11.86 -4.26
N ASP A 50 -3.10 12.59 -5.03
CA ASP A 50 -4.06 13.54 -4.48
C ASP A 50 -5.09 12.78 -3.62
N LYS A 51 -5.17 13.17 -2.36
CA LYS A 51 -6.10 12.59 -1.39
C LYS A 51 -7.48 13.23 -1.45
N GLY A 52 -7.64 14.32 -2.20
CA GLY A 52 -8.85 15.11 -2.27
C GLY A 52 -9.03 16.04 -1.06
N PHE A 53 -8.06 16.08 -0.13
CA PHE A 53 -8.04 16.98 1.03
C PHE A 53 -6.60 17.32 1.43
N ALA A 54 -6.43 18.46 2.12
CA ALA A 54 -5.15 18.89 2.64
C ALA A 54 -4.88 18.27 4.03
N SER A 55 -3.84 17.48 4.15
CA SER A 55 -3.48 16.78 5.39
C SER A 55 -2.54 17.57 6.31
N ASP A 56 -1.84 18.56 5.77
CA ASP A 56 -0.94 19.44 6.51
C ASP A 56 -1.71 20.33 7.49
N HIS A 57 -1.10 20.66 8.61
CA HIS A 57 -1.68 21.52 9.64
C HIS A 57 -3.09 21.15 10.09
N LEU A 58 -3.46 19.88 10.02
CA LEU A 58 -4.78 19.37 10.39
C LEU A 58 -4.70 18.47 11.61
N LEU A 59 -5.34 18.88 12.71
CA LEU A 59 -5.57 18.08 13.92
C LEU A 59 -6.92 17.38 13.81
N VAL A 60 -6.96 16.12 14.19
CA VAL A 60 -8.20 15.35 14.31
C VAL A 60 -8.33 14.78 15.71
N ALA A 61 -9.54 14.78 16.24
CA ALA A 61 -9.85 14.12 17.50
C ALA A 61 -11.28 13.58 17.44
N GLN A 62 -11.49 12.40 17.99
CA GLN A 62 -12.81 11.78 18.04
C GLN A 62 -13.37 11.81 19.44
N MET A 63 -14.68 12.08 19.55
CA MET A 63 -15.42 12.06 20.80
C MET A 63 -16.86 11.61 20.56
N ASP A 64 -17.45 11.03 21.58
CA ASP A 64 -18.85 10.59 21.55
C ASP A 64 -19.52 10.90 22.90
N PRO A 65 -20.22 12.05 23.01
CA PRO A 65 -20.92 12.43 24.23
C PRO A 65 -22.07 11.47 24.61
N SER A 66 -22.61 10.71 23.65
CA SER A 66 -23.70 9.77 23.97
C SER A 66 -23.26 8.67 24.91
N LEU A 67 -21.99 8.30 24.94
CA LEU A 67 -21.42 7.34 25.88
C LEU A 67 -21.50 7.81 27.33
N GLN A 68 -21.70 9.11 27.56
CA GLN A 68 -21.94 9.73 28.86
C GLN A 68 -23.43 10.06 29.08
N GLY A 69 -24.31 9.44 28.31
CA GLY A 69 -25.76 9.61 28.44
C GLY A 69 -26.29 10.95 27.94
N TYR A 70 -25.56 11.66 27.07
CA TYR A 70 -26.04 12.88 26.47
C TYR A 70 -27.22 12.62 25.55
N THR A 71 -28.27 13.47 25.73
CA THR A 71 -29.37 13.58 24.76
C THR A 71 -28.90 14.28 23.50
N ARG A 72 -29.65 14.16 22.42
CA ARG A 72 -29.38 14.86 21.15
C ARG A 72 -29.17 16.38 21.39
N ALA A 73 -30.09 17.04 22.06
CA ALA A 73 -29.99 18.46 22.28
C ALA A 73 -28.72 18.87 23.08
N ARG A 74 -28.37 18.10 24.11
CA ARG A 74 -27.16 18.34 24.88
C ARG A 74 -25.88 18.07 24.07
N THR A 75 -25.89 17.08 23.19
CA THR A 75 -24.77 16.79 22.27
C THR A 75 -24.58 17.92 21.26
N GLU A 76 -25.66 18.39 20.66
CA GLU A 76 -25.61 19.52 19.70
C GLU A 76 -25.07 20.78 20.37
N GLU A 77 -25.54 21.10 21.60
CA GLU A 77 -25.03 22.22 22.39
C GLU A 77 -23.54 22.08 22.73
N PHE A 78 -23.10 20.88 23.13
CA PHE A 78 -21.72 20.63 23.43
C PHE A 78 -20.84 20.90 22.21
N TYR A 79 -21.16 20.33 21.04
CA TYR A 79 -20.37 20.53 19.82
C TYR A 79 -20.38 21.99 19.36
N ARG A 80 -21.52 22.67 19.48
CA ARG A 80 -21.65 24.10 19.15
C ARG A 80 -20.71 24.95 20.02
N SER A 81 -20.78 24.78 21.34
CA SER A 81 -19.94 25.49 22.29
C SER A 81 -18.47 25.21 22.11
N LEU A 82 -18.11 23.94 21.86
CA LEU A 82 -16.72 23.55 21.60
C LEU A 82 -16.18 24.22 20.32
N MET A 83 -16.94 24.18 19.23
CA MET A 83 -16.52 24.81 17.97
C MET A 83 -16.39 26.32 18.09
N GLU A 84 -17.29 26.99 18.82
CA GLU A 84 -17.21 28.44 19.07
C GLU A 84 -15.93 28.81 19.82
N ARG A 85 -15.61 28.08 20.90
CA ARG A 85 -14.39 28.30 21.68
C ARG A 85 -13.12 28.05 20.87
N LEU A 86 -13.09 26.99 20.07
CA LEU A 86 -11.95 26.70 19.21
C LEU A 86 -11.75 27.76 18.12
N ARG A 87 -12.82 28.26 17.49
CA ARG A 87 -12.72 29.32 16.49
C ARG A 87 -12.19 30.65 17.07
N ALA A 88 -12.37 30.88 18.38
CA ALA A 88 -11.82 32.03 19.05
C ALA A 88 -10.32 31.96 19.29
N MET A 89 -9.68 30.77 19.10
CA MET A 89 -8.25 30.62 19.31
C MET A 89 -7.45 31.15 18.13
N PRO A 90 -6.38 31.95 18.32
CA PRO A 90 -5.58 32.50 17.22
C PRO A 90 -4.86 31.44 16.38
N ALA A 91 -4.57 30.26 16.97
CA ALA A 91 -3.93 29.16 16.28
C ALA A 91 -4.85 28.38 15.35
N VAL A 92 -6.16 28.58 15.45
CA VAL A 92 -7.21 27.89 14.68
C VAL A 92 -7.61 28.72 13.48
N ARG A 93 -7.52 28.16 12.29
CA ARG A 93 -8.01 28.79 11.06
C ARG A 93 -9.45 28.39 10.77
N GLU A 94 -9.69 27.08 10.79
CA GLU A 94 -11.00 26.50 10.47
C GLU A 94 -11.27 25.30 11.37
N VAL A 95 -12.53 25.07 11.67
CA VAL A 95 -12.98 23.91 12.44
C VAL A 95 -14.29 23.36 11.89
N GLY A 96 -14.36 22.04 11.79
CA GLY A 96 -15.56 21.33 11.37
C GLY A 96 -15.66 19.95 12.01
N LEU A 97 -16.85 19.38 11.98
CA LEU A 97 -17.12 18.02 12.46
C LEU A 97 -17.38 17.10 11.28
N GLY A 98 -16.99 15.84 11.42
CA GLY A 98 -17.35 14.75 10.52
C GLY A 98 -17.62 13.49 11.31
N SER A 99 -18.56 12.65 10.89
CA SER A 99 -18.85 11.39 11.59
C SER A 99 -17.71 10.39 11.45
N THR A 100 -16.85 10.56 10.44
CA THR A 100 -15.65 9.71 10.23
C THR A 100 -14.43 10.55 9.95
N ILE A 101 -13.28 10.07 10.40
CA ILE A 101 -11.97 10.56 9.97
C ILE A 101 -11.60 9.85 8.68
N PRO A 102 -11.25 10.54 7.59
CA PRO A 102 -10.77 9.90 6.38
C PRO A 102 -9.60 8.96 6.65
N LEU A 103 -9.56 7.82 5.96
CA LEU A 103 -8.53 6.79 6.07
C LEU A 103 -8.43 6.14 7.47
N SER A 104 -9.53 6.12 8.22
CA SER A 104 -9.64 5.41 9.51
C SER A 104 -10.15 3.97 9.36
N LEU A 105 -10.32 3.46 8.14
CA LEU A 105 -10.93 2.15 7.84
C LEU A 105 -12.39 2.04 8.29
N SER A 106 -13.03 3.13 8.68
CA SER A 106 -14.46 3.14 9.01
C SER A 106 -15.29 3.11 7.74
N GLU A 107 -16.23 2.17 7.67
CA GLU A 107 -17.14 2.02 6.55
C GLU A 107 -18.51 2.55 6.96
N ASN A 108 -18.92 3.65 6.34
CA ASN A 108 -20.29 4.14 6.40
C ASN A 108 -20.82 4.20 4.98
N ASP A 109 -21.84 3.43 4.70
CA ASP A 109 -22.51 3.42 3.41
C ASP A 109 -24.02 3.55 3.56
N THR A 110 -24.67 3.94 2.47
CA THR A 110 -26.11 4.02 2.36
C THR A 110 -26.53 3.71 0.95
N HIS A 111 -27.77 3.29 0.79
CA HIS A 111 -28.38 3.11 -0.52
C HIS A 111 -28.76 4.47 -1.11
N ALA A 112 -28.41 4.68 -2.39
CA ALA A 112 -28.82 5.88 -3.14
C ALA A 112 -29.72 5.47 -4.31
N GLU A 113 -30.85 6.16 -4.44
CA GLU A 113 -31.74 6.05 -5.58
C GLU A 113 -31.75 7.39 -6.33
N ILE A 114 -31.38 7.37 -7.58
CA ILE A 114 -31.26 8.57 -8.42
C ILE A 114 -32.40 8.54 -9.45
N PRO A 115 -33.34 9.47 -9.39
CA PRO A 115 -34.44 9.55 -10.37
C PRO A 115 -33.92 9.62 -11.81
N GLY A 116 -34.38 8.68 -12.62
CA GLY A 116 -33.98 8.59 -14.03
C GLY A 116 -32.69 7.76 -14.30
N TYR A 117 -32.02 7.27 -13.27
CA TYR A 117 -30.94 6.31 -13.43
C TYR A 117 -31.49 4.88 -13.44
N VAL A 118 -31.05 4.08 -14.41
CA VAL A 118 -31.43 2.66 -14.50
C VAL A 118 -30.20 1.82 -14.17
N PRO A 119 -30.14 1.18 -12.98
CA PRO A 119 -29.02 0.36 -12.60
C PRO A 119 -28.82 -0.83 -13.55
N ALA A 120 -27.57 -1.20 -13.77
CA ALA A 120 -27.24 -2.45 -14.46
C ALA A 120 -27.67 -3.66 -13.62
N ALA A 121 -27.82 -4.84 -14.26
CA ALA A 121 -28.15 -6.06 -13.56
C ALA A 121 -27.08 -6.35 -12.48
N ASN A 122 -27.51 -6.47 -11.21
CA ASN A 122 -26.65 -6.68 -10.03
C ASN A 122 -25.72 -5.51 -9.67
N GLU A 123 -26.00 -4.30 -10.14
CA GLU A 123 -25.24 -3.12 -9.70
C GLU A 123 -25.49 -2.81 -8.23
N ASN A 124 -24.40 -2.63 -7.47
CA ASN A 124 -24.50 -2.21 -6.09
C ASN A 124 -24.73 -0.69 -6.00
N MET A 125 -25.92 -0.30 -5.57
CA MET A 125 -26.29 1.11 -5.34
C MET A 125 -25.86 1.65 -3.96
N GLY A 126 -24.97 0.93 -3.27
CA GLY A 126 -24.35 1.41 -2.05
C GLY A 126 -23.36 2.55 -2.34
N VAL A 127 -23.52 3.66 -1.65
CA VAL A 127 -22.66 4.84 -1.75
C VAL A 127 -22.10 5.17 -0.38
N GLN A 128 -20.79 5.37 -0.30
CA GLN A 128 -20.15 5.77 0.94
C GLN A 128 -20.56 7.19 1.35
N LEU A 129 -20.54 7.44 2.66
CA LEU A 129 -21.00 8.73 3.18
C LEU A 129 -20.16 9.23 4.37
N ASN A 130 -20.26 10.54 4.59
CA ASN A 130 -19.87 11.19 5.85
C ASN A 130 -20.94 12.22 6.22
N THR A 131 -21.26 12.34 7.49
CA THR A 131 -22.13 13.38 8.01
C THR A 131 -21.26 14.50 8.56
N VAL A 132 -21.41 15.73 8.05
CA VAL A 132 -20.47 16.81 8.32
C VAL A 132 -21.17 18.11 8.73
N SER A 133 -20.50 18.90 9.57
CA SER A 133 -20.96 20.23 9.97
C SER A 133 -20.58 21.31 8.95
N PRO A 134 -21.20 22.50 9.00
CA PRO A 134 -20.64 23.69 8.37
C PRO A 134 -19.17 23.90 8.79
N GLY A 135 -18.31 24.30 7.83
CA GLY A 135 -16.87 24.47 8.08
C GLY A 135 -16.02 23.24 7.83
N TYR A 136 -16.61 22.04 7.71
CA TYR A 136 -15.83 20.80 7.47
C TYR A 136 -14.98 20.87 6.19
N PHE A 137 -15.56 21.27 5.07
CA PHE A 137 -14.83 21.35 3.80
C PHE A 137 -13.69 22.38 3.86
N ALA A 138 -13.90 23.51 4.52
CA ALA A 138 -12.86 24.52 4.73
C ALA A 138 -11.74 23.98 5.63
N ALA A 139 -12.08 23.34 6.75
CA ALA A 139 -11.12 22.69 7.63
C ALA A 139 -10.30 21.60 6.91
N MET A 140 -10.92 20.83 6.04
CA MET A 140 -10.28 19.79 5.24
C MET A 140 -9.54 20.34 4.01
N GLY A 141 -9.71 21.63 3.67
CA GLY A 141 -9.16 22.22 2.45
C GLY A 141 -9.75 21.62 1.16
N ILE A 142 -11.02 21.20 1.21
CA ILE A 142 -11.73 20.59 0.08
C ILE A 142 -12.49 21.70 -0.68
N PRO A 143 -12.17 21.97 -1.96
CA PRO A 143 -12.92 22.94 -2.76
C PRO A 143 -14.31 22.41 -3.08
N VAL A 144 -15.32 23.28 -3.01
CA VAL A 144 -16.71 22.94 -3.32
C VAL A 144 -17.17 23.74 -4.52
N LYS A 145 -17.59 23.07 -5.60
CA LYS A 145 -18.32 23.68 -6.71
C LYS A 145 -19.80 23.77 -6.33
N GLY A 146 -20.41 24.93 -6.45
CA GLY A 146 -21.73 25.22 -5.90
C GLY A 146 -21.58 25.84 -4.52
N ARG A 147 -22.24 25.29 -3.47
CA ARG A 147 -22.05 25.76 -2.11
C ARG A 147 -21.81 24.63 -1.12
N ALA A 148 -21.10 24.92 -0.04
CA ALA A 148 -20.94 24.05 1.11
C ALA A 148 -22.19 24.11 2.02
N PHE A 149 -22.21 23.28 3.08
CA PHE A 149 -23.25 23.40 4.11
C PHE A 149 -23.07 24.65 4.92
N GLU A 150 -24.20 25.27 5.26
CA GLU A 150 -24.30 26.49 6.05
C GLU A 150 -25.26 26.29 7.25
N ALA A 151 -25.29 27.24 8.17
CA ALA A 151 -26.17 27.18 9.35
C ALA A 151 -27.66 27.07 9.00
N GLN A 152 -28.07 27.60 7.84
CA GLN A 152 -29.45 27.50 7.34
C GLN A 152 -29.88 26.11 6.87
N ASP A 153 -28.90 25.17 6.68
CA ASP A 153 -29.20 23.80 6.32
C ASP A 153 -29.51 22.97 7.59
N ASP A 154 -30.42 23.45 8.38
CA ASP A 154 -30.88 22.85 9.63
C ASP A 154 -31.93 21.74 9.41
N SER A 155 -32.44 21.18 10.50
CA SER A 155 -33.44 20.11 10.47
C SER A 155 -34.80 20.52 9.95
N ALA A 156 -35.12 21.83 9.93
CA ALA A 156 -36.37 22.39 9.44
C ALA A 156 -36.30 22.73 7.95
N GLY A 157 -35.10 22.89 7.42
CA GLY A 157 -34.87 23.24 6.03
C GLY A 157 -35.05 22.11 5.03
N ARG A 158 -34.91 22.45 3.74
CA ARG A 158 -34.84 21.41 2.67
C ARG A 158 -33.63 20.54 2.90
N ARG A 159 -33.81 19.20 2.82
CA ARG A 159 -32.71 18.27 2.93
C ARG A 159 -31.74 18.44 1.77
N VAL A 160 -30.47 18.57 2.09
CA VAL A 160 -29.39 18.85 1.13
C VAL A 160 -28.23 17.90 1.27
N ILE A 161 -27.54 17.64 0.16
CA ILE A 161 -26.31 16.84 0.12
C ILE A 161 -25.25 17.52 -0.75
N VAL A 162 -23.99 17.21 -0.45
CA VAL A 162 -22.85 17.47 -1.32
C VAL A 162 -22.34 16.11 -1.79
N VAL A 163 -21.99 16.01 -3.08
CA VAL A 163 -21.50 14.76 -3.68
C VAL A 163 -20.10 14.93 -4.25
N ASN A 164 -19.38 13.84 -4.44
CA ASN A 164 -18.06 13.93 -5.09
C ASN A 164 -18.18 13.80 -6.63
N GLN A 165 -17.11 14.15 -7.35
CA GLN A 165 -17.09 14.11 -8.80
C GLN A 165 -17.34 12.67 -9.33
N ARG A 166 -16.86 11.62 -8.66
CA ARG A 166 -17.12 10.24 -9.04
C ARG A 166 -18.61 9.88 -9.01
N PHE A 167 -19.33 10.40 -8.03
CA PHE A 167 -20.79 10.25 -7.97
C PHE A 167 -21.47 10.88 -9.20
N VAL A 168 -21.02 12.09 -9.58
CA VAL A 168 -21.52 12.81 -10.76
C VAL A 168 -21.25 12.03 -12.04
N ASP A 169 -20.03 11.57 -12.22
CA ASP A 169 -19.62 10.82 -13.42
C ASP A 169 -20.42 9.53 -13.56
N HIS A 170 -20.65 8.84 -12.44
CA HIS A 170 -21.32 7.55 -12.42
C HIS A 170 -22.83 7.67 -12.63
N PHE A 171 -23.50 8.52 -11.85
CA PHE A 171 -24.96 8.56 -11.83
C PHE A 171 -25.57 9.63 -12.74
N PHE A 172 -24.81 10.67 -13.07
CA PHE A 172 -25.29 11.78 -13.91
C PHE A 172 -24.54 11.87 -15.27
N GLY A 173 -23.66 10.92 -15.55
CA GLY A 173 -22.89 10.92 -16.80
C GLY A 173 -22.04 12.18 -17.00
N GLY A 174 -21.52 12.75 -15.92
CA GLY A 174 -20.71 13.97 -15.92
C GLY A 174 -21.51 15.28 -16.06
N LYS A 175 -22.85 15.21 -16.12
CA LYS A 175 -23.72 16.41 -16.20
C LYS A 175 -23.83 17.05 -14.82
N ASP A 176 -24.14 18.36 -14.81
CA ASP A 176 -24.30 19.11 -13.55
C ASP A 176 -25.42 18.54 -12.68
N PRO A 177 -25.15 18.07 -11.46
CA PRO A 177 -26.12 17.49 -10.56
C PRO A 177 -26.77 18.56 -9.63
N ILE A 178 -26.26 19.80 -9.62
CA ILE A 178 -26.74 20.84 -8.69
C ILE A 178 -28.23 21.09 -8.95
N GLY A 179 -29.01 21.10 -7.86
CA GLY A 179 -30.45 21.22 -7.88
C GLY A 179 -31.22 19.92 -8.19
N LYS A 180 -30.54 18.83 -8.55
CA LYS A 180 -31.16 17.52 -8.74
C LYS A 180 -31.43 16.84 -7.40
N VAL A 181 -32.39 15.92 -7.40
CA VAL A 181 -32.80 15.17 -6.22
C VAL A 181 -32.17 13.78 -6.22
N VAL A 182 -31.71 13.37 -5.06
CA VAL A 182 -31.24 12.02 -4.75
C VAL A 182 -32.04 11.50 -3.57
N LYS A 183 -32.57 10.28 -3.65
CA LYS A 183 -33.27 9.64 -2.54
C LYS A 183 -32.28 8.78 -1.77
N SER A 184 -32.16 9.00 -0.49
CA SER A 184 -31.27 8.26 0.42
C SER A 184 -31.70 8.48 1.86
N ARG A 185 -31.34 7.55 2.76
CA ARG A 185 -31.65 7.64 4.21
C ARG A 185 -33.11 8.00 4.50
N GLY A 186 -34.03 7.43 3.73
CA GLY A 186 -35.47 7.63 3.93
C GLY A 186 -36.00 9.01 3.55
N GLY A 187 -35.30 9.77 2.68
CA GLY A 187 -35.76 11.06 2.24
C GLY A 187 -35.17 11.52 0.91
N GLU A 188 -35.75 12.60 0.40
CA GLU A 188 -35.25 13.25 -0.80
C GLU A 188 -34.27 14.37 -0.41
N HIS A 189 -33.12 14.40 -1.05
CA HIS A 189 -32.05 15.35 -0.80
C HIS A 189 -31.70 16.09 -2.09
N THR A 190 -31.59 17.40 -2.03
CA THR A 190 -31.17 18.22 -3.15
C THR A 190 -29.65 18.33 -3.15
N VAL A 191 -29.01 18.06 -4.27
CA VAL A 191 -27.56 18.27 -4.45
C VAL A 191 -27.30 19.78 -4.51
N ILE A 192 -26.46 20.30 -3.60
CA ILE A 192 -26.10 21.71 -3.52
C ILE A 192 -24.66 22.00 -3.88
N GLY A 193 -23.81 20.98 -3.88
CA GLY A 193 -22.40 21.14 -4.19
C GLY A 193 -21.75 19.84 -4.68
N VAL A 194 -20.63 20.02 -5.35
CA VAL A 194 -19.78 18.94 -5.85
C VAL A 194 -18.36 19.18 -5.38
N VAL A 195 -17.72 18.14 -4.84
CA VAL A 195 -16.31 18.15 -4.41
C VAL A 195 -15.47 17.22 -5.27
N PRO A 196 -14.13 17.41 -5.35
CA PRO A 196 -13.26 16.46 -5.99
C PRO A 196 -13.40 15.06 -5.38
N THR A 197 -13.10 14.02 -6.17
CA THR A 197 -13.08 12.65 -5.66
C THR A 197 -11.85 12.49 -4.76
N GLY A 198 -12.09 12.18 -3.50
CA GLY A 198 -11.03 11.96 -2.50
C GLY A 198 -10.72 10.47 -2.27
N LYS A 199 -9.90 10.23 -1.25
CA LYS A 199 -9.61 8.92 -0.67
C LYS A 199 -10.27 8.85 0.71
N TYR A 200 -11.16 7.91 0.90
CA TYR A 200 -12.04 7.86 2.07
C TYR A 200 -11.65 6.77 3.06
N GLN A 201 -11.41 5.56 2.60
CA GLN A 201 -11.06 4.41 3.45
C GLN A 201 -9.59 4.02 3.34
N ARG A 202 -9.06 3.95 2.11
CA ARG A 202 -7.69 3.54 1.81
C ARG A 202 -7.07 4.44 0.74
N LEU A 203 -5.80 4.75 0.89
CA LEU A 203 -5.09 5.58 -0.09
C LEU A 203 -5.11 5.00 -1.52
N GLY A 204 -5.18 3.69 -1.64
CA GLY A 204 -5.18 3.00 -2.93
C GLY A 204 -6.54 2.54 -3.40
N GLU A 205 -7.62 2.96 -2.77
CA GLU A 205 -8.95 2.61 -3.24
C GLU A 205 -9.22 3.15 -4.64
N ALA A 206 -10.02 2.42 -5.41
CA ALA A 206 -10.55 2.92 -6.67
C ALA A 206 -11.40 4.17 -6.41
N PRO A 207 -11.51 5.09 -7.38
CA PRO A 207 -12.41 6.22 -7.26
C PRO A 207 -13.84 5.75 -6.94
N THR A 208 -14.35 6.15 -5.76
CA THR A 208 -15.63 5.68 -5.22
C THR A 208 -16.63 6.84 -5.15
N ALA A 209 -17.89 6.56 -5.46
CA ALA A 209 -18.98 7.53 -5.27
C ALA A 209 -19.17 7.81 -3.78
N PHE A 210 -19.32 9.09 -3.44
CA PHE A 210 -19.38 9.53 -2.05
C PHE A 210 -20.39 10.67 -1.87
N MET A 211 -21.13 10.63 -0.77
CA MET A 211 -22.09 11.64 -0.37
C MET A 211 -21.74 12.22 0.99
N TYR A 212 -21.93 13.54 1.12
CA TYR A 212 -21.86 14.23 2.39
C TYR A 212 -23.25 14.72 2.79
N PHE A 213 -23.62 14.47 4.05
CA PHE A 213 -24.89 14.89 4.63
C PHE A 213 -24.67 16.01 5.65
N ALA A 214 -25.60 16.94 5.72
CA ALA A 214 -25.56 17.98 6.74
C ALA A 214 -25.85 17.40 8.13
N GLN A 215 -24.97 17.63 9.11
CA GLN A 215 -25.09 17.12 10.48
C GLN A 215 -26.40 17.56 11.14
N ALA A 216 -26.83 18.79 10.92
CA ALA A 216 -28.06 19.29 11.51
C ALA A 216 -29.33 18.55 11.02
N GLN A 217 -29.27 17.96 9.80
CA GLN A 217 -30.34 17.16 9.20
C GLN A 217 -30.25 15.69 9.50
N HIS A 218 -29.02 15.18 9.74
CA HIS A 218 -28.71 13.77 10.00
C HIS A 218 -27.86 13.67 11.26
N TRP A 219 -28.55 13.55 12.39
CA TRP A 219 -27.89 13.51 13.69
C TRP A 219 -26.99 12.25 13.85
N ASP A 220 -25.79 12.50 14.35
CA ASP A 220 -24.84 11.49 14.78
C ASP A 220 -24.23 11.98 16.11
N ALA A 221 -24.14 11.10 17.11
CA ALA A 221 -23.60 11.47 18.42
C ALA A 221 -22.07 11.44 18.44
N GLY A 222 -21.49 10.46 17.80
CA GLY A 222 -20.05 10.27 17.72
C GLY A 222 -19.48 11.02 16.52
N MET A 223 -18.76 12.13 16.79
CA MET A 223 -18.16 12.95 15.75
C MET A 223 -16.65 13.11 15.96
N ALA A 224 -15.96 13.20 14.86
CA ALA A 224 -14.57 13.62 14.84
C ALA A 224 -14.49 15.11 14.55
N ILE A 225 -13.75 15.83 15.37
CA ILE A 225 -13.45 17.24 15.11
C ILE A 225 -12.20 17.34 14.23
N HIS A 226 -12.27 18.21 13.23
CA HIS A 226 -11.20 18.50 12.28
C HIS A 226 -10.81 19.96 12.44
N ILE A 227 -9.59 20.23 12.88
CA ILE A 227 -9.12 21.57 13.21
C ILE A 227 -7.93 21.90 12.33
N ARG A 228 -8.09 22.87 11.45
CA ARG A 228 -6.97 23.41 10.66
C ARG A 228 -6.27 24.49 11.45
N THR A 229 -4.98 24.33 11.64
CA THR A 229 -4.14 25.24 12.43
C THR A 229 -3.25 26.11 11.55
N THR A 230 -2.70 27.18 12.13
CA THR A 230 -1.71 28.04 11.47
C THR A 230 -0.31 27.42 11.47
N ASN A 231 -0.01 26.64 12.51
CA ASN A 231 1.30 26.02 12.78
C ASN A 231 1.15 24.52 13.04
N ASP A 232 2.11 23.93 13.74
CA ASP A 232 2.07 22.51 14.13
C ASP A 232 0.76 22.18 14.85
N PRO A 233 -0.07 21.29 14.27
CA PRO A 233 -1.35 20.92 14.86
C PRO A 233 -1.23 20.23 16.21
N THR A 234 -0.10 19.57 16.48
CA THR A 234 0.11 18.85 17.74
C THR A 234 0.26 19.79 18.94
N ALA A 235 0.72 21.02 18.70
CA ALA A 235 0.81 22.05 19.73
C ALA A 235 -0.56 22.46 20.30
N LEU A 236 -1.65 22.24 19.55
CA LEU A 236 -3.01 22.55 19.99
C LEU A 236 -3.62 21.48 20.92
N ILE A 237 -3.03 20.29 20.99
CA ILE A 237 -3.59 19.15 21.75
C ILE A 237 -3.89 19.48 23.23
N PRO A 238 -2.97 20.11 23.98
CA PRO A 238 -3.26 20.46 25.37
C PRO A 238 -4.43 21.43 25.50
N ALA A 239 -4.52 22.43 24.64
CA ALA A 239 -5.60 23.40 24.63
C ALA A 239 -6.95 22.76 24.27
N LEU A 240 -6.98 21.89 23.24
CA LEU A 240 -8.18 21.13 22.90
C LEU A 240 -8.69 20.29 24.08
N ARG A 241 -7.78 19.60 24.78
CA ARG A 241 -8.14 18.82 25.97
C ARG A 241 -8.68 19.69 27.10
N ALA A 242 -8.10 20.86 27.31
CA ALA A 242 -8.56 21.81 28.31
C ALA A 242 -9.97 22.35 28.00
N GLU A 243 -10.25 22.67 26.74
CA GLU A 243 -11.59 23.16 26.33
C GLU A 243 -12.67 22.09 26.45
N VAL A 244 -12.36 20.83 26.06
CA VAL A 244 -13.31 19.73 26.24
C VAL A 244 -13.55 19.47 27.73
N ALA A 245 -12.52 19.43 28.55
CA ALA A 245 -12.65 19.25 30.00
C ALA A 245 -13.40 20.41 30.69
N ALA A 246 -13.25 21.65 30.20
CA ALA A 246 -13.97 22.80 30.70
C ALA A 246 -15.46 22.74 30.35
N LEU A 247 -15.85 22.08 29.28
CA LEU A 247 -17.26 21.83 28.93
C LEU A 247 -17.81 20.62 29.70
N ASP A 248 -17.10 19.51 29.68
CA ASP A 248 -17.37 18.32 30.49
C ASP A 248 -16.13 17.40 30.56
N ALA A 249 -15.58 17.27 31.75
CA ALA A 249 -14.40 16.43 31.99
C ALA A 249 -14.66 14.91 31.82
N ALA A 250 -15.92 14.49 31.78
CA ALA A 250 -16.29 13.09 31.60
C ALA A 250 -16.27 12.64 30.15
N ILE A 251 -16.22 13.58 29.17
CA ILE A 251 -16.19 13.22 27.76
C ILE A 251 -14.76 12.84 27.36
N PRO A 252 -14.52 11.56 26.97
CA PRO A 252 -13.22 11.13 26.54
C PRO A 252 -12.91 11.62 25.13
N LEU A 253 -11.71 12.17 24.95
CA LEU A 253 -11.12 12.40 23.64
C LEU A 253 -10.33 11.16 23.22
N SER A 254 -10.77 10.50 22.17
CA SER A 254 -10.04 9.42 21.52
C SER A 254 -9.38 9.91 20.23
N THR A 255 -8.36 9.19 19.76
CA THR A 255 -7.71 9.46 18.46
C THR A 255 -7.25 10.91 18.29
N VAL A 256 -6.63 11.52 19.30
CA VAL A 256 -6.13 12.91 19.20
C VAL A 256 -4.76 12.91 18.53
N GLN A 257 -4.71 13.33 17.26
CA GLN A 257 -3.46 13.30 16.47
C GLN A 257 -3.52 14.18 15.23
N SER A 258 -2.35 14.46 14.64
CA SER A 258 -2.32 15.13 13.34
C SER A 258 -2.83 14.19 12.23
N MET A 259 -3.39 14.75 11.17
CA MET A 259 -3.82 13.99 10.01
C MET A 259 -2.64 13.29 9.30
N GLU A 260 -1.45 13.85 9.35
CA GLU A 260 -0.23 13.21 8.86
C GLU A 260 0.10 11.92 9.62
N LYS A 261 -0.07 11.93 10.96
CA LYS A 261 0.09 10.72 11.78
C LYS A 261 -0.98 9.68 11.46
N GLN A 262 -2.23 10.11 11.27
CA GLN A 262 -3.33 9.24 10.82
C GLN A 262 -2.99 8.56 9.49
N LEU A 263 -2.46 9.30 8.50
CA LEU A 263 -1.96 8.75 7.24
C LEU A 263 -0.82 7.74 7.46
N GLY A 264 0.10 8.05 8.38
CA GLY A 264 1.18 7.14 8.76
C GLY A 264 0.66 5.80 9.29
N ILE A 265 -0.37 5.83 10.14
CA ILE A 265 -1.02 4.63 10.69
C ILE A 265 -1.75 3.85 9.60
N ALA A 266 -2.48 4.51 8.72
CA ALA A 266 -3.17 3.88 7.59
C ALA A 266 -2.20 3.15 6.64
N LEU A 267 -0.95 3.62 6.55
CA LEU A 267 0.11 3.02 5.73
C LEU A 267 0.92 1.94 6.44
N LEU A 268 0.77 1.80 7.77
CA LEU A 268 1.59 0.89 8.57
C LEU A 268 1.50 -0.58 8.10
N PRO A 269 0.31 -1.17 7.85
CA PRO A 269 0.21 -2.54 7.36
C PRO A 269 0.97 -2.71 6.03
N ALA A 270 0.83 -1.73 5.14
CA ALA A 270 1.51 -1.73 3.86
C ALA A 270 3.03 -1.69 4.02
N ARG A 271 3.56 -0.81 4.88
CA ARG A 271 5.00 -0.73 5.17
C ARG A 271 5.54 -2.02 5.75
N LEU A 272 4.80 -2.66 6.68
CA LEU A 272 5.19 -3.93 7.27
C LEU A 272 5.27 -5.05 6.23
N ILE A 273 4.25 -5.19 5.35
CA ILE A 273 4.27 -6.17 4.27
C ILE A 273 5.47 -5.94 3.35
N GLY A 274 5.72 -4.69 2.94
CA GLY A 274 6.86 -4.35 2.10
C GLY A 274 8.21 -4.67 2.75
N ALA A 275 8.36 -4.40 4.05
CA ALA A 275 9.57 -4.72 4.81
C ALA A 275 9.79 -6.24 4.92
N VAL A 276 8.74 -6.99 5.24
CA VAL A 276 8.80 -8.46 5.32
C VAL A 276 9.21 -9.07 3.97
N LEU A 277 8.55 -8.66 2.88
CA LEU A 277 8.90 -9.12 1.53
C LEU A 277 10.35 -8.76 1.16
N GLY A 278 10.81 -7.55 1.52
CA GLY A 278 12.18 -7.10 1.28
C GLY A 278 13.21 -7.93 2.06
N ILE A 279 12.96 -8.20 3.34
CA ILE A 279 13.84 -9.03 4.19
C ILE A 279 13.93 -10.45 3.63
N PHE A 280 12.79 -11.08 3.36
CA PHE A 280 12.78 -12.44 2.79
C PHE A 280 13.41 -12.49 1.39
N GLY A 281 13.21 -11.46 0.58
CA GLY A 281 13.87 -11.35 -0.72
C GLY A 281 15.38 -11.24 -0.59
N LEU A 282 15.89 -10.45 0.37
CA LEU A 282 17.32 -10.33 0.65
C LEU A 282 17.91 -11.64 1.18
N LEU A 283 17.23 -12.30 2.12
CA LEU A 283 17.63 -13.61 2.63
C LEU A 283 17.67 -14.64 1.50
N GLY A 284 16.66 -14.65 0.63
CA GLY A 284 16.62 -15.48 -0.56
C GLY A 284 17.81 -15.22 -1.50
N LEU A 285 18.17 -13.95 -1.72
CA LEU A 285 19.34 -13.57 -2.51
C LEU A 285 20.65 -14.10 -1.92
N VAL A 286 20.84 -13.97 -0.61
CA VAL A 286 22.03 -14.49 0.09
C VAL A 286 22.09 -16.01 -0.01
N LEU A 287 20.98 -16.70 0.25
CA LEU A 287 20.90 -18.17 0.14
C LEU A 287 21.15 -18.65 -1.30
N ALA A 288 20.63 -17.92 -2.28
CA ALA A 288 20.85 -18.21 -3.69
C ALA A 288 22.33 -18.03 -4.08
N ALA A 289 23.01 -17.01 -3.56
CA ALA A 289 24.43 -16.78 -3.76
C ALA A 289 25.27 -17.93 -3.15
N ILE A 290 24.97 -18.32 -1.90
CA ILE A 290 25.63 -19.43 -1.20
C ILE A 290 25.37 -20.77 -1.94
N GLY A 291 24.12 -21.02 -2.32
CA GLY A 291 23.74 -22.23 -3.06
C GLY A 291 24.45 -22.34 -4.41
N THR A 292 24.48 -21.24 -5.16
CA THR A 292 25.19 -21.16 -6.45
C THR A 292 26.70 -21.39 -6.27
N TYR A 293 27.29 -20.72 -5.26
CA TYR A 293 28.71 -20.95 -4.93
C TYR A 293 28.97 -22.43 -4.59
N GLY A 294 28.16 -23.03 -3.71
CA GLY A 294 28.34 -24.43 -3.28
C GLY A 294 28.22 -25.44 -4.43
N VAL A 295 27.19 -25.28 -5.28
CA VAL A 295 27.01 -26.16 -6.46
C VAL A 295 28.15 -26.00 -7.46
N MET A 296 28.63 -24.78 -7.69
CA MET A 296 29.74 -24.54 -8.61
C MET A 296 31.06 -25.05 -8.02
N ALA A 297 31.34 -24.82 -6.74
CA ALA A 297 32.53 -25.37 -6.08
C ALA A 297 32.57 -26.91 -6.12
N TYR A 298 31.44 -27.54 -5.83
CA TYR A 298 31.29 -28.99 -5.93
C TYR A 298 31.46 -29.51 -7.37
N SER A 299 30.85 -28.84 -8.34
CA SER A 299 30.96 -29.20 -9.77
C SER A 299 32.41 -29.08 -10.28
N VAL A 300 33.15 -28.08 -9.83
CA VAL A 300 34.57 -27.88 -10.11
C VAL A 300 35.39 -29.02 -9.48
N ALA A 301 35.15 -29.32 -8.18
CA ALA A 301 35.85 -30.37 -7.47
C ALA A 301 35.69 -31.76 -8.13
N GLN A 302 34.48 -32.10 -8.60
CA GLN A 302 34.25 -33.35 -9.33
C GLN A 302 34.94 -33.42 -10.68
N ARG A 303 35.27 -32.28 -11.29
CA ARG A 303 35.92 -32.23 -12.62
C ARG A 303 37.37 -31.79 -12.56
N THR A 304 37.98 -31.82 -11.38
CA THR A 304 39.37 -31.37 -11.19
C THR A 304 40.33 -32.10 -12.13
N ARG A 305 40.17 -33.41 -12.30
CA ARG A 305 41.00 -34.22 -13.20
C ARG A 305 40.77 -33.86 -14.68
N GLU A 306 39.53 -33.65 -15.10
CA GLU A 306 39.21 -33.21 -16.48
C GLU A 306 39.80 -31.82 -16.77
N ILE A 307 39.69 -30.89 -15.83
CA ILE A 307 40.26 -29.54 -15.92
C ILE A 307 41.78 -29.62 -15.96
N GLY A 308 42.41 -30.45 -15.11
CA GLY A 308 43.85 -30.65 -15.08
C GLY A 308 44.40 -31.21 -16.41
N ILE A 309 43.72 -32.19 -17.01
CA ILE A 309 44.09 -32.75 -18.33
C ILE A 309 43.99 -31.66 -19.42
N ARG A 310 42.94 -30.87 -19.44
CA ARG A 310 42.80 -29.79 -20.42
C ARG A 310 43.88 -28.72 -20.29
N MET A 311 44.23 -28.35 -19.06
CA MET A 311 45.32 -27.38 -18.83
C MET A 311 46.71 -27.99 -19.21
N ALA A 312 46.92 -29.28 -18.96
CA ALA A 312 48.13 -29.96 -19.37
C ALA A 312 48.31 -30.05 -20.90
N ILE A 313 47.20 -30.10 -21.67
CA ILE A 313 47.16 -30.09 -23.14
C ILE A 313 47.21 -28.66 -23.70
N GLY A 314 47.30 -27.60 -22.85
CA GLY A 314 47.51 -26.22 -23.28
C GLY A 314 46.27 -25.32 -23.23
N ALA A 315 45.15 -25.69 -22.54
CA ALA A 315 44.03 -24.79 -22.31
C ALA A 315 44.45 -23.62 -21.41
N ALA A 316 44.09 -22.41 -21.78
CA ALA A 316 44.36 -21.24 -20.97
C ALA A 316 43.48 -21.21 -19.71
N PRO A 317 43.98 -20.68 -18.57
CA PRO A 317 43.15 -20.50 -17.34
C PRO A 317 41.83 -19.78 -17.59
N GLY A 318 41.80 -18.82 -18.54
CA GLY A 318 40.59 -18.13 -18.95
C GLY A 318 39.51 -19.01 -19.57
N ASP A 319 39.89 -20.09 -20.26
CA ASP A 319 38.93 -21.04 -20.85
C ASP A 319 38.20 -21.85 -19.78
N VAL A 320 38.92 -22.20 -18.71
CA VAL A 320 38.33 -22.87 -17.53
C VAL A 320 37.34 -21.95 -16.83
N VAL A 321 37.71 -20.68 -16.58
CA VAL A 321 36.82 -19.69 -15.99
C VAL A 321 35.57 -19.53 -16.84
N ARG A 322 35.71 -19.35 -18.16
CA ARG A 322 34.59 -19.19 -19.10
C ARG A 322 33.66 -20.38 -19.10
N LEU A 323 34.20 -21.61 -19.03
CA LEU A 323 33.41 -22.84 -18.98
C LEU A 323 32.53 -22.88 -17.72
N VAL A 324 33.11 -22.63 -16.53
CA VAL A 324 32.42 -22.67 -15.24
C VAL A 324 31.38 -21.54 -15.19
N MET A 325 31.77 -20.34 -15.61
CA MET A 325 30.86 -19.19 -15.68
C MET A 325 29.64 -19.44 -16.58
N ARG A 326 29.87 -20.00 -17.79
CA ARG A 326 28.76 -20.32 -18.71
C ARG A 326 27.81 -21.36 -18.09
N GLN A 327 28.32 -22.34 -17.42
CA GLN A 327 27.52 -23.40 -16.78
C GLN A 327 26.70 -22.84 -15.58
N GLY A 328 27.33 -22.01 -14.74
CA GLY A 328 26.64 -21.39 -13.61
C GLY A 328 25.61 -20.38 -14.07
N MET A 329 25.95 -19.49 -15.03
CA MET A 329 25.04 -18.48 -15.55
C MET A 329 23.85 -19.07 -16.32
N SER A 330 23.96 -20.25 -16.90
CA SER A 330 22.81 -20.94 -17.50
C SER A 330 21.75 -21.32 -16.45
N LEU A 331 22.16 -21.80 -15.27
CA LEU A 331 21.25 -22.11 -14.16
C LEU A 331 20.59 -20.83 -13.62
N VAL A 332 21.38 -19.77 -13.47
CA VAL A 332 20.88 -18.45 -13.05
C VAL A 332 19.86 -17.93 -14.07
N GLY A 333 20.15 -18.02 -15.37
CA GLY A 333 19.25 -17.62 -16.44
C GLY A 333 17.90 -18.34 -16.40
N ILE A 334 17.91 -19.66 -16.20
CA ILE A 334 16.69 -20.46 -16.04
C ILE A 334 15.90 -19.98 -14.81
N GLY A 335 16.59 -19.78 -13.67
CA GLY A 335 15.96 -19.27 -12.44
C GLY A 335 15.34 -17.87 -12.64
N ILE A 336 16.03 -16.99 -13.37
CA ILE A 336 15.53 -15.64 -13.71
C ILE A 336 14.25 -15.73 -14.56
N VAL A 337 14.24 -16.56 -15.60
CA VAL A 337 13.05 -16.69 -16.48
C VAL A 337 11.85 -17.22 -15.69
N ILE A 338 12.04 -18.28 -14.90
CA ILE A 338 10.98 -18.87 -14.08
C ILE A 338 10.52 -17.84 -13.02
N GLY A 339 11.48 -17.16 -12.37
CA GLY A 339 11.20 -16.15 -11.36
C GLY A 339 10.42 -14.95 -11.91
N LEU A 340 10.79 -14.46 -13.09
CA LEU A 340 10.05 -13.37 -13.77
C LEU A 340 8.63 -13.78 -14.16
N ALA A 341 8.44 -14.99 -14.67
CA ALA A 341 7.13 -15.52 -14.99
C ALA A 341 6.27 -15.64 -13.72
N GLY A 342 6.84 -16.15 -12.61
CA GLY A 342 6.18 -16.21 -11.32
C GLY A 342 5.88 -14.83 -10.73
N ALA A 343 6.81 -13.87 -10.82
CA ALA A 343 6.62 -12.50 -10.38
C ALA A 343 5.51 -11.78 -11.17
N PHE A 344 5.43 -12.04 -12.48
CA PHE A 344 4.34 -11.51 -13.30
C PHE A 344 2.98 -12.08 -12.89
N GLY A 345 2.90 -13.39 -12.58
CA GLY A 345 1.71 -14.01 -12.00
C GLY A 345 1.33 -13.40 -10.64
N ALA A 346 2.30 -13.30 -9.73
CA ALA A 346 2.12 -12.70 -8.40
C ALA A 346 1.68 -11.23 -8.49
N SER A 347 2.23 -10.45 -9.43
CA SER A 347 1.85 -9.05 -9.63
C SER A 347 0.37 -8.86 -10.00
N ARG A 348 -0.25 -9.86 -10.66
CA ARG A 348 -1.68 -9.83 -10.97
C ARG A 348 -2.56 -10.05 -9.73
N VAL A 349 -2.14 -10.95 -8.84
CA VAL A 349 -2.85 -11.20 -7.56
C VAL A 349 -2.67 -9.99 -6.64
N ILE A 350 -1.46 -9.46 -6.55
CA ILE A 350 -1.12 -8.31 -5.75
C ILE A 350 -1.89 -7.05 -6.20
N ARG A 351 -2.12 -6.86 -7.49
CA ARG A 351 -2.92 -5.73 -8.03
C ARG A 351 -4.36 -5.72 -7.52
N GLY A 352 -4.95 -6.85 -7.21
CA GLY A 352 -6.30 -6.95 -6.63
C GLY A 352 -6.37 -6.53 -5.15
N VAL A 353 -5.24 -6.57 -4.46
CA VAL A 353 -5.12 -6.27 -3.02
C VAL A 353 -4.46 -4.90 -2.78
N LEU A 354 -3.62 -4.43 -3.69
CA LEU A 354 -2.82 -3.21 -3.59
C LEU A 354 -3.38 -2.07 -4.44
N TYR A 355 -3.33 -0.97 -3.86
CA TYR A 355 -3.39 0.45 -4.21
C TYR A 355 -3.26 0.79 -5.71
N GLY A 356 -4.39 0.84 -6.42
CA GLY A 356 -4.56 1.48 -7.72
C GLY A 356 -3.64 0.96 -8.82
N GLY A 357 -4.22 0.43 -9.88
CA GLY A 357 -3.57 -0.15 -11.04
C GLY A 357 -2.38 0.65 -11.59
N GLY A 358 -1.24 0.48 -10.95
CA GLY A 358 0.02 0.94 -11.50
C GLY A 358 0.36 0.10 -12.73
N GLU A 359 0.73 0.76 -13.82
CA GLU A 359 1.31 0.16 -15.01
C GLU A 359 2.46 -0.79 -14.64
N ASN A 360 2.69 -1.81 -15.46
CA ASN A 360 3.80 -2.74 -15.30
C ASN A 360 5.09 -1.94 -15.11
N ASP A 361 5.67 -2.00 -13.91
CA ASP A 361 6.89 -1.30 -13.59
C ASP A 361 8.08 -2.01 -14.22
N LEU A 362 8.30 -1.74 -15.52
CA LEU A 362 9.42 -2.29 -16.29
C LEU A 362 10.76 -2.08 -15.56
N LEU A 363 10.90 -1.01 -14.80
CA LEU A 363 12.15 -0.70 -14.09
C LEU A 363 12.41 -1.72 -12.97
N THR A 364 11.41 -2.07 -12.17
CA THR A 364 11.56 -3.10 -11.13
C THR A 364 11.78 -4.49 -11.74
N PHE A 365 11.04 -4.84 -12.81
CA PHE A 365 11.20 -6.10 -13.53
C PHE A 365 12.56 -6.22 -14.24
N ALA A 366 13.23 -5.13 -14.57
CA ALA A 366 14.58 -5.14 -15.15
C ALA A 366 15.69 -5.07 -14.07
N ALA A 367 15.54 -4.21 -13.06
CA ALA A 367 16.57 -3.97 -12.06
C ALA A 367 16.84 -5.19 -11.16
N VAL A 368 15.78 -5.88 -10.71
CA VAL A 368 15.92 -7.03 -9.80
C VAL A 368 16.71 -8.19 -10.46
N PRO A 369 16.38 -8.65 -11.67
CA PRO A 369 17.17 -9.68 -12.36
C PRO A 369 18.63 -9.28 -12.60
N VAL A 370 18.90 -8.00 -12.93
CA VAL A 370 20.26 -7.50 -13.13
C VAL A 370 21.07 -7.59 -11.84
N VAL A 371 20.49 -7.14 -10.71
CA VAL A 371 21.17 -7.25 -9.40
C VAL A 371 21.42 -8.70 -9.03
N LEU A 372 20.43 -9.57 -9.21
CA LEU A 372 20.57 -11.00 -8.90
C LEU A 372 21.59 -11.67 -9.79
N ALA A 373 21.61 -11.37 -11.10
CA ALA A 373 22.62 -11.87 -12.03
C ALA A 373 24.04 -11.41 -11.65
N ALA A 374 24.20 -10.14 -11.22
CA ALA A 374 25.48 -9.63 -10.77
C ALA A 374 25.98 -10.34 -9.50
N VAL A 375 25.11 -10.53 -8.50
CA VAL A 375 25.46 -11.27 -7.28
C VAL A 375 25.81 -12.73 -7.58
N ALA A 376 25.02 -13.39 -8.42
CA ALA A 376 25.28 -14.77 -8.84
C ALA A 376 26.59 -14.88 -9.64
N MET A 377 26.88 -13.92 -10.51
CA MET A 377 28.14 -13.85 -11.25
C MET A 377 29.35 -13.79 -10.31
N LEU A 378 29.28 -12.96 -9.28
CA LEU A 378 30.33 -12.88 -8.24
C LEU A 378 30.46 -14.21 -7.48
N ALA A 379 29.34 -14.84 -7.12
CA ALA A 379 29.33 -16.11 -6.41
C ALA A 379 29.94 -17.26 -7.25
N ILE A 380 29.76 -17.25 -8.58
CA ILE A 380 30.32 -18.25 -9.50
C ILE A 380 31.78 -17.93 -9.80
N TRP A 381 32.16 -16.68 -9.91
CA TRP A 381 33.49 -16.24 -10.29
C TRP A 381 34.58 -16.71 -9.30
N ILE A 382 34.26 -16.71 -7.99
CA ILE A 382 35.23 -17.14 -6.95
C ILE A 382 35.67 -18.60 -7.13
N PRO A 383 34.77 -19.62 -7.23
CA PRO A 383 35.19 -20.98 -7.45
C PRO A 383 35.81 -21.21 -8.85
N ALA A 384 35.31 -20.47 -9.87
CA ALA A 384 35.88 -20.57 -11.21
C ALA A 384 37.36 -20.11 -11.26
N ARG A 385 37.66 -18.99 -10.56
CA ARG A 385 39.03 -18.50 -10.47
C ARG A 385 39.94 -19.42 -9.67
N ARG A 386 39.44 -20.05 -8.60
CA ARG A 386 40.18 -21.06 -7.83
C ARG A 386 40.51 -22.29 -8.69
N ALA A 387 39.54 -22.73 -9.52
CA ALA A 387 39.77 -23.85 -10.44
C ALA A 387 40.87 -23.55 -11.47
N ALA A 388 40.90 -22.35 -12.03
CA ALA A 388 41.86 -21.92 -13.02
C ALA A 388 43.27 -21.67 -12.45
N ALA A 389 43.39 -21.52 -11.14
CA ALA A 389 44.68 -21.31 -10.45
C ALA A 389 45.29 -22.60 -9.90
N MET A 390 44.66 -23.78 -10.11
CA MET A 390 45.21 -25.07 -9.65
C MET A 390 46.39 -25.52 -10.54
N ASP A 391 47.43 -26.07 -9.88
CA ASP A 391 48.57 -26.65 -10.57
C ASP A 391 48.14 -27.98 -11.26
N PRO A 392 48.31 -28.13 -12.60
CA PRO A 392 47.94 -29.32 -13.33
C PRO A 392 48.62 -30.61 -12.81
N LEU A 393 49.83 -30.50 -12.27
CA LEU A 393 50.56 -31.65 -11.71
C LEU A 393 49.92 -32.17 -10.40
N VAL A 394 49.38 -31.25 -9.59
CA VAL A 394 48.69 -31.63 -8.34
C VAL A 394 47.31 -32.23 -8.65
N ALA A 395 46.62 -31.72 -9.67
CA ALA A 395 45.33 -32.24 -10.12
C ALA A 395 45.40 -33.69 -10.67
N LEU A 396 46.53 -34.12 -11.20
CA LEU A 396 46.74 -35.46 -11.73
C LEU A 396 47.22 -36.46 -10.67
N ARG A 397 47.70 -36.01 -9.49
CA ARG A 397 48.20 -36.84 -8.39
C ARG A 397 47.14 -37.21 -7.34
N GLN A 398 45.98 -36.63 -7.37
CA GLN A 398 44.88 -37.01 -6.47
C GLN A 398 44.21 -38.30 -6.98
N GLU A 399 44.55 -39.41 -6.34
CA GLU A 399 43.85 -40.69 -6.43
C GLU A 399 42.48 -40.65 -5.72
#